data_9465c55075bf1384150d35f86ef0f7c5
#
_entry.id   9465c55075bf1384150d35f86ef0f7c5
#
_cell.length_a   1.000
_cell.length_b   1.000
_cell.length_c   1.000
_cell.angle_alpha   90.00
_cell.angle_beta   90.00
_cell.angle_gamma   90.00
#
_symmetry.space_group_name_H-M   'P 1'
#
loop_
_entity.id
_entity.type
_entity.pdbx_description
1 polymer ?
#
loop_
_entity_poly.entity_id
_entity_poly.type
_entity_poly.pdbx_seq_one_letter_code
_entity_poly.pdbx_strand_id
1 'polypeptide(L)'
;MPHIPNEWLDAVVYLYPTEEDARRSARAGATGFIVNVPPEDARLPRNVAHHYVVTNVHAIDGRASLAVRINLLAGGFDVLTIPSTAWVTHPNGDDLAAASLPFDPARHRHAAVNRSMMLTQELRDHWGFSPGDEVFFIGRYVDHEGKAHNVPTVRSGIVSAFPAEPISQRPGRDHDQETILVEARSLSGYSGSPVFITPSPYIDKSPEPGGPPIVRGITGGPCFLLGIDWGHHSWREPVRDRLTGRPLSDGSFVSGNSGMMLVVPATKLISLLDTQQLVEIRQAAEQLIVQPAVEGEEA
;
A
#
# COMPACT_ATOMS: atom_id res chain seq x y z
N MET A 1 -9.69 -15.04 -9.86
CA MET A 1 -9.20 -14.39 -8.61
C MET A 1 -8.67 -15.44 -7.66
N PRO A 2 -7.51 -15.21 -7.05
CA PRO A 2 -6.98 -16.10 -6.02
C PRO A 2 -7.86 -16.08 -4.77
N HIS A 3 -7.84 -17.16 -4.01
CA HIS A 3 -8.37 -17.18 -2.64
C HIS A 3 -7.35 -16.47 -1.73
N ILE A 4 -7.77 -15.40 -1.05
CA ILE A 4 -6.91 -14.63 -0.15
C ILE A 4 -7.04 -15.22 1.26
N PRO A 5 -5.96 -15.74 1.86
CA PRO A 5 -5.99 -16.20 3.24
C PRO A 5 -6.38 -15.06 4.21
N ASN A 6 -7.19 -15.37 5.21
CA ASN A 6 -7.64 -14.35 6.18
C ASN A 6 -6.47 -13.67 6.92
N GLU A 7 -5.37 -14.39 7.11
CA GLU A 7 -4.17 -13.87 7.76
C GLU A 7 -3.56 -12.67 7.01
N TRP A 8 -3.76 -12.58 5.70
CA TRP A 8 -3.28 -11.44 4.91
C TRP A 8 -4.03 -10.14 5.23
N LEU A 9 -5.25 -10.23 5.76
CA LEU A 9 -5.99 -9.06 6.21
C LEU A 9 -5.32 -8.41 7.43
N ASP A 10 -4.60 -9.19 8.22
CA ASP A 10 -3.87 -8.72 9.40
C ASP A 10 -2.58 -7.93 9.04
N ALA A 11 -2.19 -7.89 7.75
CA ALA A 11 -1.14 -6.99 7.28
C ALA A 11 -1.60 -5.53 7.21
N VAL A 12 -2.93 -5.28 7.19
CA VAL A 12 -3.50 -3.95 7.05
C VAL A 12 -3.85 -3.35 8.41
N VAL A 13 -3.41 -2.12 8.59
CA VAL A 13 -3.74 -1.29 9.75
C VAL A 13 -4.55 -0.07 9.29
N TYR A 14 -5.32 0.52 10.20
CA TYR A 14 -6.10 1.72 9.91
C TYR A 14 -5.45 2.94 10.50
N LEU A 15 -5.38 4.00 9.70
CA LEU A 15 -4.74 5.26 10.09
C LEU A 15 -5.80 6.32 10.32
N TYR A 16 -5.68 7.03 11.43
CA TYR A 16 -6.60 8.09 11.83
C TYR A 16 -5.84 9.36 12.23
N PRO A 17 -6.49 10.54 12.08
CA PRO A 17 -5.88 11.81 12.49
C PRO A 17 -5.50 11.84 13.97
N THR A 18 -6.33 11.24 14.83
CA THR A 18 -6.17 11.25 16.29
C THR A 18 -6.52 9.88 16.90
N GLU A 19 -6.06 9.64 18.11
CA GLU A 19 -6.44 8.44 18.88
C GLU A 19 -7.95 8.39 19.15
N GLU A 20 -8.58 9.53 19.44
CA GLU A 20 -10.03 9.61 19.62
C GLU A 20 -10.77 9.20 18.35
N ASP A 21 -10.31 9.68 17.18
CA ASP A 21 -10.89 9.28 15.90
C ASP A 21 -10.76 7.77 15.67
N ALA A 22 -9.63 7.18 16.01
CA ALA A 22 -9.38 5.75 15.91
C ALA A 22 -10.33 4.95 16.83
N ARG A 23 -10.52 5.40 18.08
CA ARG A 23 -11.39 4.72 19.05
C ARG A 23 -12.86 4.78 18.70
N ARG A 24 -13.34 5.87 18.11
CA ARG A 24 -14.75 6.01 17.67
C ARG A 24 -15.01 5.62 16.23
N SER A 25 -14.02 5.10 15.52
CA SER A 25 -14.12 4.74 14.09
C SER A 25 -14.62 5.93 13.23
N ALA A 26 -13.91 7.06 13.29
CA ALA A 26 -14.26 8.24 12.51
C ALA A 26 -14.04 7.97 11.00
N ARG A 27 -14.85 8.62 10.14
CA ARG A 27 -14.71 8.45 8.67
C ARG A 27 -13.39 8.97 8.12
N ALA A 28 -12.79 10.01 8.74
CA ALA A 28 -11.50 10.54 8.34
C ALA A 28 -10.38 9.53 8.61
N GLY A 29 -9.52 9.30 7.63
CA GLY A 29 -8.37 8.43 7.76
C GLY A 29 -8.02 7.71 6.46
N ALA A 30 -7.02 6.83 6.55
CA ALA A 30 -6.43 6.12 5.43
C ALA A 30 -6.14 4.66 5.81
N THR A 31 -5.60 3.92 4.86
CA THR A 31 -5.04 2.60 5.06
C THR A 31 -3.52 2.72 5.27
N GLY A 32 -2.97 1.86 6.09
CA GLY A 32 -1.55 1.53 6.11
C GLY A 32 -1.39 0.02 6.10
N PHE A 33 -0.18 -0.45 5.86
CA PHE A 33 0.12 -1.87 5.95
C PHE A 33 1.50 -2.13 6.52
N ILE A 34 1.69 -3.32 7.08
CA ILE A 34 2.93 -3.71 7.74
C ILE A 34 3.87 -4.33 6.71
N VAL A 35 5.09 -3.82 6.67
CA VAL A 35 6.18 -4.34 5.85
C VAL A 35 7.26 -4.92 6.74
N ASN A 36 7.82 -6.04 6.31
CA ASN A 36 8.88 -6.75 6.98
C ASN A 36 10.18 -6.62 6.20
N VAL A 37 11.22 -6.08 6.84
CA VAL A 37 12.56 -5.93 6.28
C VAL A 37 13.52 -6.79 7.09
N PRO A 38 14.29 -7.69 6.44
CA PRO A 38 15.29 -8.50 7.15
C PRO A 38 16.37 -7.61 7.77
N PRO A 39 17.08 -8.11 8.80
CA PRO A 39 18.17 -7.36 9.40
C PRO A 39 19.33 -7.17 8.42
N GLU A 40 20.05 -6.06 8.60
CA GLU A 40 21.30 -5.75 7.88
C GLU A 40 22.46 -6.64 8.40
N ASP A 41 22.46 -6.93 9.70
CA ASP A 41 23.50 -7.74 10.33
C ASP A 41 23.22 -9.26 10.15
N ALA A 42 24.04 -9.92 9.34
CA ALA A 42 23.92 -11.34 9.07
C ALA A 42 24.11 -12.26 10.31
N ARG A 43 24.58 -11.71 11.43
CA ARG A 43 24.72 -12.45 12.71
C ARG A 43 23.39 -12.60 13.43
N LEU A 44 22.41 -11.77 13.11
CA LEU A 44 21.08 -11.87 13.71
C LEU A 44 20.31 -13.07 13.17
N PRO A 45 19.49 -13.71 14.02
CA PRO A 45 18.66 -14.83 13.59
C PRO A 45 17.70 -14.42 12.47
N ARG A 46 17.42 -15.33 11.53
CA ARG A 46 16.54 -15.08 10.38
C ARG A 46 15.08 -14.72 10.72
N ASN A 47 14.67 -14.98 11.95
CA ASN A 47 13.34 -14.58 12.46
C ASN A 47 13.31 -13.17 13.05
N VAL A 48 14.46 -12.50 13.16
CA VAL A 48 14.51 -11.07 13.48
C VAL A 48 14.16 -10.29 12.22
N ALA A 49 13.33 -9.29 12.37
CA ALA A 49 12.95 -8.44 11.28
C ALA A 49 12.51 -7.06 11.79
N HIS A 50 12.71 -6.05 10.96
CA HIS A 50 12.25 -4.70 11.22
C HIS A 50 10.86 -4.52 10.59
N HIS A 51 9.91 -4.08 11.39
CA HIS A 51 8.54 -3.85 10.96
C HIS A 51 8.29 -2.35 10.76
N TYR A 52 7.78 -2.03 9.59
CA TYR A 52 7.39 -0.68 9.23
C TYR A 52 5.90 -0.63 8.93
N VAL A 53 5.25 0.44 9.33
CA VAL A 53 3.96 0.82 8.74
C VAL A 53 4.24 1.72 7.53
N VAL A 54 3.60 1.39 6.41
CA VAL A 54 3.72 2.11 5.14
C VAL A 54 2.37 2.73 4.79
N THR A 55 2.38 3.95 4.27
CA THR A 55 1.20 4.67 3.75
C THR A 55 1.61 5.76 2.76
N ASN A 56 0.66 6.58 2.33
CA ASN A 56 0.93 7.75 1.51
C ASN A 56 1.32 8.98 2.36
N VAL A 57 2.13 9.86 1.79
CA VAL A 57 2.50 11.14 2.45
C VAL A 57 1.26 12.00 2.70
N HIS A 58 0.30 12.04 1.76
CA HIS A 58 -0.91 12.84 1.95
C HIS A 58 -1.80 12.37 3.12
N ALA A 59 -1.60 11.15 3.64
CA ALA A 59 -2.28 10.67 4.83
C ALA A 59 -1.69 11.25 6.12
N ILE A 60 -0.43 11.67 6.11
CA ILE A 60 0.29 12.23 7.26
C ILE A 60 0.44 13.75 7.23
N ASP A 61 0.30 14.37 6.06
CA ASP A 61 0.52 15.79 5.85
C ASP A 61 -0.32 16.68 6.80
N GLY A 62 0.37 17.71 7.34
CA GLY A 62 -0.26 18.71 8.20
C GLY A 62 -0.68 18.19 9.58
N ARG A 63 -0.25 17.00 9.99
CA ARG A 63 -0.57 16.38 11.28
C ARG A 63 0.65 16.36 12.19
N ALA A 64 0.43 16.51 13.50
CA ALA A 64 1.50 16.36 14.51
C ALA A 64 1.83 14.88 14.76
N SER A 65 0.85 14.00 14.62
CA SER A 65 0.98 12.55 14.78
C SER A 65 -0.11 11.83 13.98
N LEU A 66 0.03 10.52 13.84
CA LEU A 66 -0.96 9.64 13.25
C LEU A 66 -1.26 8.49 14.22
N ALA A 67 -2.54 8.18 14.40
CA ALA A 67 -2.99 7.06 15.20
C ALA A 67 -3.14 5.82 14.31
N VAL A 68 -2.40 4.76 14.63
CA VAL A 68 -2.42 3.47 13.94
C VAL A 68 -3.27 2.50 14.74
N ARG A 69 -4.42 2.10 14.22
CA ARG A 69 -5.29 1.10 14.84
C ARG A 69 -4.94 -0.29 14.33
N ILE A 70 -4.56 -1.18 15.25
CA ILE A 70 -4.14 -2.56 14.99
C ILE A 70 -4.99 -3.54 15.80
N ASN A 71 -5.34 -4.69 15.23
CA ASN A 71 -6.15 -5.71 15.89
C ASN A 71 -5.34 -6.43 16.99
N LEU A 72 -6.03 -6.85 18.05
CA LEU A 72 -5.48 -7.65 19.15
C LEU A 72 -5.73 -9.14 18.94
N LEU A 73 -4.81 -9.97 19.39
CA LEU A 73 -4.97 -11.44 19.41
C LEU A 73 -6.15 -11.87 20.27
N ALA A 74 -6.37 -11.17 21.40
CA ALA A 74 -7.48 -11.43 22.31
C ALA A 74 -8.83 -10.85 21.84
N GLY A 75 -8.87 -10.25 20.64
CA GLY A 75 -10.02 -9.51 20.12
C GLY A 75 -9.98 -8.03 20.48
N GLY A 76 -10.75 -7.22 19.74
CA GLY A 76 -10.67 -5.77 19.85
C GLY A 76 -9.49 -5.19 19.07
N PHE A 77 -9.08 -3.98 19.42
CA PHE A 77 -7.95 -3.27 18.81
C PHE A 77 -7.15 -2.47 19.82
N ASP A 78 -5.93 -2.15 19.45
CA ASP A 78 -5.09 -1.15 20.12
C ASP A 78 -4.85 0.05 19.21
N VAL A 79 -4.39 1.16 19.78
CA VAL A 79 -4.07 2.38 19.03
C VAL A 79 -2.66 2.82 19.40
N LEU A 80 -1.79 2.77 18.41
CA LEU A 80 -0.39 3.19 18.51
C LEU A 80 -0.24 4.58 17.89
N THR A 81 0.21 5.57 18.64
CA THR A 81 0.40 6.92 18.12
C THR A 81 1.83 7.12 17.64
N ILE A 82 2.00 7.44 16.36
CA ILE A 82 3.29 7.69 15.73
C ILE A 82 3.41 9.20 15.45
N PRO A 83 4.42 9.90 16.02
CA PRO A 83 4.62 11.31 15.73
C PRO A 83 5.03 11.53 14.26
N SER A 84 4.66 12.67 13.69
CA SER A 84 4.97 12.98 12.28
C SER A 84 6.47 12.98 12.00
N THR A 85 7.29 13.31 12.99
CA THR A 85 8.76 13.31 12.89
C THR A 85 9.39 11.92 12.79
N ALA A 86 8.63 10.85 13.10
CA ALA A 86 9.09 9.47 12.97
C ALA A 86 8.80 8.87 11.58
N TRP A 87 8.05 9.58 10.74
CA TRP A 87 7.78 9.15 9.38
C TRP A 87 8.89 9.63 8.45
N VAL A 88 9.45 8.70 7.70
CA VAL A 88 10.40 8.98 6.61
C VAL A 88 9.62 8.99 5.31
N THR A 89 9.70 10.09 4.57
CA THR A 89 9.06 10.26 3.27
C THR A 89 10.02 9.91 2.15
N HIS A 90 9.48 9.54 0.98
CA HIS A 90 10.30 9.21 -0.17
C HIS A 90 11.11 10.44 -0.62
N PRO A 91 12.47 10.31 -0.79
CA PRO A 91 13.36 11.45 -0.98
C PRO A 91 13.09 12.23 -2.28
N ASN A 92 12.56 11.57 -3.29
CA ASN A 92 12.25 12.20 -4.58
C ASN A 92 10.82 12.77 -4.65
N GLY A 93 10.09 12.84 -3.52
CA GLY A 93 8.75 13.42 -3.48
C GLY A 93 7.61 12.47 -3.85
N ASP A 94 7.89 11.19 -4.12
CA ASP A 94 6.84 10.19 -4.33
C ASP A 94 5.91 10.12 -3.10
N ASP A 95 4.62 9.89 -3.33
CA ASP A 95 3.58 9.93 -2.28
C ASP A 95 3.64 8.67 -1.38
N LEU A 96 4.80 8.43 -0.79
CA LEU A 96 5.10 7.30 0.09
C LEU A 96 5.79 7.75 1.37
N ALA A 97 5.37 7.15 2.49
CA ALA A 97 5.99 7.30 3.79
C ALA A 97 6.05 5.97 4.54
N ALA A 98 7.08 5.79 5.35
CA ALA A 98 7.27 4.65 6.22
C ALA A 98 7.70 5.10 7.61
N ALA A 99 7.24 4.40 8.65
CA ALA A 99 7.69 4.60 10.02
C ALA A 99 7.89 3.26 10.71
N SER A 100 8.86 3.16 11.64
CA SER A 100 8.98 1.98 12.50
C SER A 100 7.69 1.77 13.29
N LEU A 101 7.16 0.56 13.30
CA LEU A 101 5.93 0.21 13.98
C LEU A 101 6.25 -0.42 15.34
N PRO A 102 6.00 0.29 16.46
CA PRO A 102 6.27 -0.21 17.80
C PRO A 102 5.14 -1.13 18.29
N PHE A 103 4.97 -2.30 17.67
CA PHE A 103 3.96 -3.26 18.08
C PHE A 103 4.56 -4.42 18.88
N ASP A 104 3.72 -5.04 19.69
CA ASP A 104 4.06 -6.24 20.47
C ASP A 104 3.46 -7.48 19.79
N PRO A 105 4.26 -8.39 19.23
CA PRO A 105 3.75 -9.58 18.57
C PRO A 105 3.03 -10.56 19.49
N ALA A 106 3.22 -10.45 20.82
CA ALA A 106 2.48 -11.25 21.80
C ALA A 106 1.07 -10.73 22.05
N ARG A 107 0.77 -9.49 21.67
CA ARG A 107 -0.53 -8.82 21.88
C ARG A 107 -1.26 -8.53 20.58
N HIS A 108 -0.54 -8.11 19.55
CA HIS A 108 -1.12 -7.61 18.32
C HIS A 108 -1.22 -8.71 17.27
N ARG A 109 -2.37 -8.78 16.63
CA ARG A 109 -2.56 -9.60 15.44
C ARG A 109 -1.90 -8.90 14.25
N HIS A 110 -1.01 -9.59 13.58
CA HIS A 110 -0.28 -9.00 12.45
C HIS A 110 0.10 -10.06 11.42
N ALA A 111 0.18 -9.64 10.19
CA ALA A 111 0.95 -10.22 9.12
C ALA A 111 1.80 -9.10 8.51
N ALA A 112 2.76 -9.43 7.69
CA ALA A 112 3.58 -8.42 7.05
C ALA A 112 3.89 -8.80 5.60
N VAL A 113 3.94 -7.82 4.74
CA VAL A 113 4.45 -7.97 3.38
C VAL A 113 5.97 -8.02 3.46
N ASN A 114 6.55 -9.18 3.11
CA ASN A 114 7.99 -9.32 3.09
C ASN A 114 8.61 -8.49 1.96
N ARG A 115 9.78 -7.91 2.20
CA ARG A 115 10.53 -7.18 1.17
C ARG A 115 10.72 -8.01 -0.11
N SER A 116 10.95 -9.32 0.00
CA SER A 116 11.09 -10.23 -1.14
C SER A 116 9.84 -10.40 -2.01
N MET A 117 8.68 -9.97 -1.51
CA MET A 117 7.43 -9.98 -2.28
C MET A 117 7.26 -8.71 -3.12
N MET A 118 8.11 -7.71 -2.99
CA MET A 118 8.00 -6.46 -3.76
C MET A 118 8.39 -6.69 -5.21
N LEU A 119 7.51 -6.31 -6.13
CA LEU A 119 7.74 -6.50 -7.56
C LEU A 119 8.84 -5.56 -8.05
N THR A 120 9.96 -6.15 -8.48
CA THR A 120 11.04 -5.45 -9.19
C THR A 120 10.86 -5.60 -10.70
N GLN A 121 11.62 -4.83 -11.49
CA GLN A 121 11.61 -4.98 -12.94
C GLN A 121 12.07 -6.39 -13.37
N GLU A 122 13.07 -6.95 -12.72
CA GLU A 122 13.58 -8.31 -13.00
C GLU A 122 12.50 -9.38 -12.74
N LEU A 123 11.76 -9.25 -11.63
CA LEU A 123 10.66 -10.17 -11.33
C LEU A 123 9.50 -10.00 -12.31
N ARG A 124 9.20 -8.77 -12.69
CA ARG A 124 8.19 -8.48 -13.70
C ARG A 124 8.53 -9.15 -15.04
N ASP A 125 9.77 -8.98 -15.50
CA ASP A 125 10.23 -9.54 -16.78
C ASP A 125 10.32 -11.08 -16.70
N HIS A 126 10.79 -11.61 -15.57
CA HIS A 126 10.90 -13.06 -15.36
C HIS A 126 9.53 -13.76 -15.39
N TRP A 127 8.51 -13.17 -14.77
CA TRP A 127 7.16 -13.72 -14.71
C TRP A 127 6.27 -13.27 -15.87
N GLY A 128 6.74 -12.32 -16.69
CA GLY A 128 6.02 -11.82 -17.85
C GLY A 128 4.79 -10.97 -17.50
N PHE A 129 4.79 -10.32 -16.33
CA PHE A 129 3.67 -9.48 -15.93
C PHE A 129 3.41 -8.34 -16.93
N SER A 130 2.15 -8.20 -17.34
CA SER A 130 1.72 -7.30 -18.40
C SER A 130 0.33 -6.71 -18.12
N PRO A 131 -0.12 -5.72 -18.91
CA PRO A 131 -1.52 -5.29 -18.84
C PRO A 131 -2.48 -6.48 -19.05
N GLY A 132 -3.54 -6.52 -18.24
CA GLY A 132 -4.50 -7.62 -18.17
C GLY A 132 -4.29 -8.59 -17.02
N ASP A 133 -3.13 -8.55 -16.33
CA ASP A 133 -2.91 -9.38 -15.16
C ASP A 133 -3.80 -8.97 -13.98
N GLU A 134 -4.26 -9.96 -13.24
CA GLU A 134 -5.14 -9.75 -12.10
C GLU A 134 -4.42 -9.08 -10.94
N VAL A 135 -5.11 -8.12 -10.34
CA VAL A 135 -4.68 -7.49 -9.09
C VAL A 135 -5.75 -7.61 -8.03
N PHE A 136 -5.33 -7.61 -6.77
CA PHE A 136 -6.21 -7.36 -5.63
C PHE A 136 -5.53 -6.40 -4.66
N PHE A 137 -6.32 -5.70 -3.88
CA PHE A 137 -5.84 -4.80 -2.84
C PHE A 137 -6.68 -4.92 -1.58
N ILE A 138 -6.05 -4.65 -0.46
CA ILE A 138 -6.65 -4.83 0.86
C ILE A 138 -6.62 -3.48 1.56
N GLY A 139 -7.77 -3.02 2.04
CA GLY A 139 -7.80 -1.72 2.67
C GLY A 139 -9.04 -1.46 3.49
N ARG A 140 -9.09 -0.22 4.01
CA ARG A 140 -10.17 0.28 4.83
C ARG A 140 -11.33 0.76 3.95
N TYR A 141 -12.47 0.10 4.10
CA TYR A 141 -13.72 0.57 3.53
C TYR A 141 -14.49 1.39 4.58
N VAL A 142 -14.51 2.71 4.43
CA VAL A 142 -14.99 3.64 5.47
C VAL A 142 -16.46 3.47 5.87
N ASP A 143 -17.29 2.87 5.01
CA ASP A 143 -18.70 2.62 5.31
C ASP A 143 -18.91 1.28 6.03
N HIS A 144 -17.87 0.42 6.13
CA HIS A 144 -17.93 -0.88 6.80
C HIS A 144 -16.56 -1.30 7.35
N GLU A 145 -15.94 -0.46 8.17
CA GLU A 145 -14.56 -0.65 8.66
C GLU A 145 -14.45 -1.50 9.95
N GLY A 146 -15.56 -1.79 10.58
CA GLY A 146 -15.61 -2.45 11.89
C GLY A 146 -15.41 -1.48 13.05
N LYS A 147 -16.30 -1.57 14.06
CA LYS A 147 -16.24 -0.76 15.28
C LYS A 147 -15.45 -1.44 16.39
N ALA A 148 -15.59 -2.76 16.52
CA ALA A 148 -14.94 -3.55 17.55
C ALA A 148 -13.49 -3.93 17.21
N HIS A 149 -13.16 -4.04 15.93
CA HIS A 149 -11.82 -4.33 15.41
C HIS A 149 -11.75 -3.89 13.94
N ASN A 150 -10.56 -3.83 13.34
CA ASN A 150 -10.42 -3.57 11.90
C ASN A 150 -11.00 -4.75 11.12
N VAL A 151 -11.81 -4.42 10.11
CA VAL A 151 -12.37 -5.38 9.14
C VAL A 151 -11.95 -4.95 7.74
N PRO A 152 -10.68 -5.21 7.33
CA PRO A 152 -10.23 -4.86 6.00
C PRO A 152 -11.02 -5.58 4.93
N THR A 153 -11.27 -4.90 3.82
CA THR A 153 -11.97 -5.46 2.67
C THR A 153 -11.01 -5.68 1.52
N VAL A 154 -11.22 -6.78 0.80
CA VAL A 154 -10.49 -7.09 -0.42
C VAL A 154 -11.27 -6.60 -1.63
N ARG A 155 -10.58 -5.96 -2.55
CA ARG A 155 -11.09 -5.59 -3.87
C ARG A 155 -10.16 -6.08 -4.95
N SER A 156 -10.65 -6.19 -6.18
CA SER A 156 -9.88 -6.71 -7.31
C SER A 156 -10.04 -5.86 -8.54
N GLY A 157 -9.14 -6.05 -9.47
CA GLY A 157 -9.09 -5.39 -10.76
C GLY A 157 -8.05 -6.05 -11.66
N ILE A 158 -7.64 -5.31 -12.68
CA ILE A 158 -6.58 -5.70 -13.61
C ILE A 158 -5.59 -4.55 -13.82
N VAL A 159 -4.35 -4.86 -14.13
CA VAL A 159 -3.39 -3.86 -14.60
C VAL A 159 -3.85 -3.33 -15.96
N SER A 160 -4.08 -2.01 -16.05
CA SER A 160 -4.40 -1.36 -17.33
C SER A 160 -3.15 -0.91 -18.07
N ALA A 161 -2.18 -0.33 -17.33
CA ALA A 161 -0.89 0.07 -17.90
C ALA A 161 0.19 0.12 -16.83
N PHE A 162 1.41 -0.30 -17.20
CA PHE A 162 2.61 0.02 -16.43
C PHE A 162 3.07 1.45 -16.76
N PRO A 163 3.90 2.08 -15.89
CA PRO A 163 4.31 3.45 -16.10
C PRO A 163 4.99 3.64 -17.47
N ALA A 164 4.48 4.60 -18.23
CA ALA A 164 5.12 5.10 -19.44
C ALA A 164 5.55 6.55 -19.23
N GLU A 165 4.66 7.36 -18.61
CA GLU A 165 4.90 8.74 -18.26
C GLU A 165 4.39 9.00 -16.83
N PRO A 166 5.08 9.83 -16.02
CA PRO A 166 4.59 10.20 -14.70
C PRO A 166 3.27 10.99 -14.79
N ILE A 167 2.47 10.89 -13.73
CA ILE A 167 1.21 11.62 -13.59
C ILE A 167 1.39 12.70 -12.54
N SER A 168 0.97 13.92 -12.85
CA SER A 168 1.01 15.03 -11.90
C SER A 168 0.21 14.70 -10.63
N GLN A 169 0.85 14.88 -9.49
CA GLN A 169 0.20 14.78 -8.20
C GLN A 169 -0.85 15.91 -8.05
N ARG A 170 -1.58 15.91 -6.94
CA ARG A 170 -2.64 16.91 -6.68
C ARG A 170 -2.13 18.35 -6.86
N PRO A 171 -3.02 19.29 -7.24
CA PRO A 171 -2.68 20.72 -7.31
C PRO A 171 -1.97 21.18 -6.03
N GLY A 172 -0.80 21.83 -6.19
CA GLY A 172 0.03 22.30 -5.08
C GLY A 172 1.19 21.37 -4.68
N ARG A 173 1.31 20.18 -5.27
CA ARG A 173 2.52 19.36 -5.22
C ARG A 173 3.21 19.41 -6.58
N ASP A 174 4.40 19.96 -6.59
CA ASP A 174 5.24 20.10 -7.80
C ASP A 174 6.07 18.81 -8.02
N HIS A 175 5.39 17.68 -8.15
CA HIS A 175 6.01 16.39 -8.42
C HIS A 175 5.11 15.52 -9.30
N ASP A 176 5.70 14.96 -10.32
CA ASP A 176 5.07 14.00 -11.22
C ASP A 176 5.34 12.59 -10.71
N GLN A 177 4.26 11.88 -10.36
CA GLN A 177 4.30 10.56 -9.76
C GLN A 177 4.38 9.46 -10.81
N GLU A 178 5.43 8.64 -10.78
CA GLU A 178 5.44 7.37 -11.52
C GLU A 178 4.29 6.49 -11.04
N THR A 179 3.42 6.07 -11.95
CA THR A 179 2.14 5.46 -11.61
C THR A 179 1.80 4.29 -12.50
N ILE A 180 1.44 3.16 -11.89
CA ILE A 180 0.79 2.03 -12.56
C ILE A 180 -0.71 2.31 -12.58
N LEU A 181 -1.34 2.17 -13.73
CA LEU A 181 -2.79 2.29 -13.88
C LEU A 181 -3.45 0.93 -13.67
N VAL A 182 -4.45 0.89 -12.79
CA VAL A 182 -5.21 -0.33 -12.49
C VAL A 182 -6.69 -0.04 -12.65
N GLU A 183 -7.38 -0.82 -13.47
CA GLU A 183 -8.83 -0.76 -13.54
C GLU A 183 -9.43 -1.42 -12.31
N ALA A 184 -9.71 -0.58 -11.33
CA ALA A 184 -10.33 -0.96 -10.07
C ALA A 184 -10.94 0.26 -9.40
N ARG A 185 -12.04 0.06 -8.66
CA ARG A 185 -12.69 1.15 -7.96
C ARG A 185 -12.01 1.39 -6.60
N SER A 186 -10.96 2.22 -6.57
CA SER A 186 -10.43 2.79 -5.32
C SER A 186 -11.40 3.85 -4.79
N LEU A 187 -11.65 3.86 -3.49
CA LEU A 187 -12.55 4.77 -2.79
C LEU A 187 -11.81 5.47 -1.65
N SER A 188 -12.41 6.51 -1.07
CA SER A 188 -11.88 7.15 0.14
C SER A 188 -11.63 6.12 1.25
N GLY A 189 -10.46 6.20 1.88
CA GLY A 189 -10.00 5.26 2.91
C GLY A 189 -9.04 4.18 2.39
N TYR A 190 -9.03 3.89 1.08
CA TYR A 190 -8.09 2.94 0.51
C TYR A 190 -6.69 3.52 0.24
N SER A 191 -6.50 4.84 0.22
CA SER A 191 -5.16 5.44 0.11
C SER A 191 -4.20 4.80 1.11
N GLY A 192 -3.04 4.34 0.65
CA GLY A 192 -2.06 3.57 1.41
C GLY A 192 -2.29 2.05 1.42
N SER A 193 -3.30 1.54 0.69
CA SER A 193 -3.54 0.09 0.58
C SER A 193 -2.44 -0.61 -0.21
N PRO A 194 -1.97 -1.79 0.24
CA PRO A 194 -1.11 -2.65 -0.57
C PRO A 194 -1.90 -3.22 -1.75
N VAL A 195 -1.33 -3.14 -2.93
CA VAL A 195 -1.87 -3.69 -4.18
C VAL A 195 -0.99 -4.84 -4.62
N PHE A 196 -1.59 -6.01 -4.79
CA PHE A 196 -0.89 -7.24 -5.16
C PHE A 196 -1.24 -7.63 -6.59
N ILE A 197 -0.28 -8.26 -7.27
CA ILE A 197 -0.44 -8.81 -8.62
C ILE A 197 -0.24 -10.32 -8.62
N THR A 198 -1.06 -11.00 -9.39
CA THR A 198 -0.95 -12.44 -9.65
C THR A 198 -0.96 -12.68 -11.16
N PRO A 199 -0.22 -13.70 -11.66
CA PRO A 199 -0.23 -14.01 -13.07
C PRO A 199 -1.62 -14.44 -13.54
N SER A 200 -2.05 -13.92 -14.67
CA SER A 200 -3.28 -14.33 -15.36
C SER A 200 -2.97 -15.25 -16.55
N PRO A 201 -3.95 -15.98 -17.06
CA PRO A 201 -3.79 -16.65 -18.35
C PRO A 201 -3.37 -15.63 -19.42
N TYR A 202 -2.34 -15.94 -20.18
CA TYR A 202 -1.81 -15.04 -21.21
C TYR A 202 -2.04 -15.56 -22.63
N ILE A 203 -2.05 -14.62 -23.57
CA ILE A 203 -2.17 -14.91 -24.99
C ILE A 203 -0.77 -15.05 -25.58
N ASP A 204 -0.44 -16.25 -26.06
CA ASP A 204 0.83 -16.54 -26.72
C ASP A 204 0.67 -16.46 -28.23
N LYS A 205 1.78 -16.20 -28.94
CA LYS A 205 1.79 -16.29 -30.38
C LYS A 205 1.53 -17.74 -30.82
N SER A 206 0.82 -17.90 -31.93
CA SER A 206 0.69 -19.23 -32.52
C SER A 206 2.07 -19.86 -32.79
N PRO A 207 2.27 -21.14 -32.50
CA PRO A 207 3.46 -21.86 -32.90
C PRO A 207 3.55 -22.00 -34.46
N GLU A 208 2.42 -21.84 -35.13
CA GLU A 208 2.35 -21.86 -36.58
C GLU A 208 2.34 -20.44 -37.16
N PRO A 209 3.15 -20.14 -38.19
CA PRO A 209 3.13 -18.83 -38.87
C PRO A 209 1.73 -18.48 -39.38
N GLY A 210 1.15 -17.36 -38.90
CA GLY A 210 -0.19 -16.90 -39.27
C GLY A 210 -1.35 -17.65 -38.63
N GLY A 211 -1.09 -18.57 -37.71
CA GLY A 211 -2.11 -19.26 -36.93
C GLY A 211 -2.73 -18.35 -35.84
N PRO A 212 -3.89 -18.75 -35.27
CA PRO A 212 -4.52 -18.00 -34.20
C PRO A 212 -3.69 -18.05 -32.92
N PRO A 213 -3.70 -16.99 -32.09
CA PRO A 213 -3.02 -16.99 -30.82
C PRO A 213 -3.63 -18.04 -29.86
N ILE A 214 -2.81 -18.56 -28.97
CA ILE A 214 -3.20 -19.59 -27.99
C ILE A 214 -3.25 -18.95 -26.60
N VAL A 215 -4.35 -19.18 -25.88
CA VAL A 215 -4.45 -18.79 -24.46
C VAL A 215 -3.80 -19.88 -23.60
N ARG A 216 -2.77 -19.51 -22.85
CA ARG A 216 -2.10 -20.40 -21.88
C ARG A 216 -2.57 -20.05 -20.48
N GLY A 217 -3.05 -21.05 -19.75
CA GLY A 217 -3.37 -20.93 -18.34
C GLY A 217 -2.11 -21.04 -17.47
N ILE A 218 -2.06 -20.27 -16.38
CA ILE A 218 -1.08 -20.41 -15.31
C ILE A 218 -1.77 -21.06 -14.12
N THR A 219 -1.20 -22.14 -13.61
CA THR A 219 -1.68 -22.79 -12.40
C THR A 219 -0.64 -22.60 -11.30
N GLY A 220 -1.01 -21.90 -10.19
CA GLY A 220 -0.14 -21.73 -9.05
C GLY A 220 1.02 -20.77 -9.28
N GLY A 221 0.73 -19.54 -9.67
CA GLY A 221 1.74 -18.48 -9.82
C GLY A 221 2.05 -17.77 -8.49
N PRO A 222 3.17 -17.02 -8.43
CA PRO A 222 3.51 -16.21 -7.27
C PRO A 222 2.56 -15.02 -7.11
N CYS A 223 2.56 -14.44 -5.91
CA CYS A 223 1.88 -13.19 -5.62
C CYS A 223 2.93 -12.17 -5.17
N PHE A 224 2.97 -11.02 -5.83
CA PHE A 224 3.88 -9.93 -5.51
C PHE A 224 3.14 -8.66 -5.13
N LEU A 225 3.76 -7.83 -4.30
CA LEU A 225 3.32 -6.46 -4.07
C LEU A 225 3.63 -5.66 -5.34
N LEU A 226 2.59 -5.28 -6.07
CA LEU A 226 2.67 -4.40 -7.25
C LEU A 226 3.04 -2.98 -6.84
N GLY A 227 2.45 -2.50 -5.75
CA GLY A 227 2.64 -1.15 -5.26
C GLY A 227 1.60 -0.73 -4.23
N ILE A 228 1.40 0.58 -4.10
CA ILE A 228 0.58 1.21 -3.09
C ILE A 228 -0.48 2.10 -3.75
N ASP A 229 -1.76 1.91 -3.41
CA ASP A 229 -2.84 2.79 -3.85
C ASP A 229 -2.64 4.20 -3.31
N TRP A 230 -2.49 5.21 -4.19
CA TRP A 230 -2.39 6.60 -3.78
C TRP A 230 -3.59 7.46 -4.20
N GLY A 231 -4.51 6.88 -4.95
CA GLY A 231 -5.73 7.56 -5.34
C GLY A 231 -6.40 6.99 -6.58
N HIS A 232 -7.24 7.79 -7.18
CA HIS A 232 -7.94 7.43 -8.40
C HIS A 232 -8.16 8.64 -9.31
N HIS A 233 -8.27 8.38 -10.59
CA HIS A 233 -8.70 9.40 -11.54
C HIS A 233 -10.19 9.72 -11.35
N SER A 234 -10.47 11.02 -11.27
CA SER A 234 -11.83 11.53 -11.29
C SER A 234 -12.16 12.01 -12.70
N TRP A 235 -13.36 11.71 -13.18
CA TRP A 235 -13.93 12.35 -14.36
C TRP A 235 -14.81 13.54 -13.95
N ARG A 236 -14.96 14.49 -14.86
CA ARG A 236 -15.84 15.63 -14.69
C ARG A 236 -16.65 15.84 -15.96
N GLU A 237 -17.96 15.97 -15.80
CA GLU A 237 -18.86 16.31 -16.91
C GLU A 237 -19.71 17.52 -16.54
N PRO A 238 -19.91 18.47 -17.48
CA PRO A 238 -20.78 19.60 -17.24
C PRO A 238 -22.23 19.11 -17.11
N VAL A 239 -22.96 19.68 -16.16
CA VAL A 239 -24.42 19.49 -16.07
C VAL A 239 -25.05 20.13 -17.29
N ARG A 240 -25.93 19.38 -17.97
CA ARG A 240 -26.55 19.80 -19.22
C ARG A 240 -28.03 20.08 -19.00
N ASP A 241 -28.51 21.15 -19.64
CA ASP A 241 -29.94 21.41 -19.73
C ASP A 241 -30.66 20.28 -20.45
N ARG A 242 -31.76 19.80 -19.87
CA ARG A 242 -32.48 18.62 -20.37
C ARG A 242 -33.13 18.87 -21.76
N LEU A 243 -33.52 20.10 -22.07
CA LEU A 243 -34.25 20.40 -23.30
C LEU A 243 -33.28 20.69 -24.46
N THR A 244 -32.22 21.44 -24.15
CA THR A 244 -31.27 21.88 -25.18
C THR A 244 -30.05 21.01 -25.34
N GLY A 245 -29.73 20.14 -24.33
CA GLY A 245 -28.54 19.36 -24.28
C GLY A 245 -27.27 20.18 -24.04
N ARG A 246 -27.36 21.49 -23.88
CA ARG A 246 -26.21 22.38 -23.69
C ARG A 246 -25.76 22.39 -22.22
N PRO A 247 -24.47 22.61 -21.94
CA PRO A 247 -23.98 22.83 -20.58
C PRO A 247 -24.74 24.03 -19.94
N LEU A 248 -25.03 23.92 -18.64
CA LEU A 248 -25.59 25.03 -17.88
C LEU A 248 -24.63 26.21 -17.87
N SER A 249 -25.17 27.44 -17.94
CA SER A 249 -24.37 28.66 -17.99
C SER A 249 -23.66 29.02 -16.68
N ASP A 250 -24.04 28.38 -15.57
CA ASP A 250 -23.44 28.56 -14.24
C ASP A 250 -22.12 27.77 -14.04
N GLY A 251 -21.72 27.00 -15.03
CA GLY A 251 -20.51 26.20 -14.96
C GLY A 251 -20.62 24.93 -14.06
N SER A 252 -21.84 24.56 -13.66
CA SER A 252 -22.08 23.36 -12.84
C SER A 252 -21.53 22.09 -13.51
N PHE A 253 -20.88 21.23 -12.73
CA PHE A 253 -20.39 19.93 -13.19
C PHE A 253 -20.67 18.83 -12.18
N VAL A 254 -20.73 17.61 -12.67
CA VAL A 254 -20.72 16.38 -11.87
C VAL A 254 -19.35 15.76 -11.96
N SER A 255 -18.80 15.30 -10.85
CA SER A 255 -17.57 14.51 -10.85
C SER A 255 -17.82 13.14 -10.26
N GLY A 256 -17.09 12.15 -10.76
CA GLY A 256 -17.18 10.78 -10.29
C GLY A 256 -15.84 10.07 -10.39
N ASN A 257 -15.79 8.88 -9.78
CA ASN A 257 -14.65 7.99 -9.88
C ASN A 257 -14.67 7.29 -11.25
N SER A 258 -13.58 7.40 -12.00
CA SER A 258 -13.47 6.76 -13.33
C SER A 258 -13.34 5.24 -13.28
N GLY A 259 -13.10 4.66 -12.10
CA GLY A 259 -12.72 3.25 -11.97
C GLY A 259 -11.24 2.99 -12.21
N MET A 260 -10.46 4.06 -12.47
CA MET A 260 -9.01 3.94 -12.67
C MET A 260 -8.28 4.30 -11.37
N MET A 261 -7.74 3.29 -10.72
CA MET A 261 -6.89 3.41 -9.53
C MET A 261 -5.45 3.75 -9.94
N LEU A 262 -4.80 4.54 -9.14
CA LEU A 262 -3.43 5.01 -9.31
C LEU A 262 -2.52 4.35 -8.27
N VAL A 263 -1.50 3.62 -8.72
CA VAL A 263 -0.64 2.81 -7.84
C VAL A 263 0.81 3.28 -7.96
N VAL A 264 1.41 3.67 -6.84
CA VAL A 264 2.87 3.93 -6.76
C VAL A 264 3.58 2.58 -6.84
N PRO A 265 4.54 2.38 -7.76
CA PRO A 265 5.23 1.10 -7.91
C PRO A 265 5.95 0.64 -6.64
N ALA A 266 6.00 -0.66 -6.38
CA ALA A 266 6.72 -1.24 -5.25
C ALA A 266 8.23 -0.94 -5.27
N THR A 267 8.82 -0.67 -6.43
CA THR A 267 10.22 -0.22 -6.58
C THR A 267 10.49 1.10 -5.83
N LYS A 268 9.49 1.99 -5.76
CA LYS A 268 9.59 3.23 -4.97
C LYS A 268 9.59 2.94 -3.47
N LEU A 269 8.82 1.94 -3.03
CA LEU A 269 8.86 1.51 -1.63
C LEU A 269 10.21 0.88 -1.30
N ILE A 270 10.79 0.07 -2.19
CA ILE A 270 12.13 -0.48 -2.01
C ILE A 270 13.13 0.67 -1.82
N SER A 271 13.13 1.68 -2.70
CA SER A 271 14.04 2.82 -2.60
C SER A 271 13.83 3.66 -1.33
N LEU A 272 12.59 3.79 -0.84
CA LEU A 272 12.30 4.42 0.45
C LEU A 272 12.91 3.64 1.61
N LEU A 273 12.70 2.31 1.65
CA LEU A 273 13.22 1.44 2.71
C LEU A 273 14.75 1.37 2.72
N ASP A 274 15.40 1.65 1.58
CA ASP A 274 16.86 1.68 1.41
C ASP A 274 17.46 3.07 1.63
N THR A 275 16.67 4.05 2.02
CA THR A 275 17.22 5.37 2.38
C THR A 275 18.18 5.23 3.56
N GLN A 276 19.25 6.05 3.54
CA GLN A 276 20.25 6.06 4.59
C GLN A 276 19.61 6.19 5.98
N GLN A 277 18.63 7.06 6.11
CA GLN A 277 17.92 7.28 7.39
C GLN A 277 17.28 6.00 7.94
N LEU A 278 16.55 5.23 7.11
CA LEU A 278 15.93 3.98 7.56
C LEU A 278 16.94 2.87 7.79
N VAL A 279 18.02 2.81 7.00
CA VAL A 279 19.12 1.87 7.21
C VAL A 279 19.82 2.13 8.54
N GLU A 280 20.15 3.38 8.84
CA GLU A 280 20.78 3.79 10.11
C GLU A 280 19.89 3.45 11.32
N ILE A 281 18.58 3.66 11.22
CA ILE A 281 17.61 3.28 12.28
C ILE A 281 17.66 1.76 12.52
N ARG A 282 17.68 0.93 11.45
CA ARG A 282 17.80 -0.53 11.56
C ARG A 282 19.11 -0.94 12.23
N GLN A 283 20.22 -0.42 11.73
CA GLN A 283 21.55 -0.74 12.25
C GLN A 283 21.70 -0.36 13.74
N ALA A 284 21.18 0.80 14.14
CA ALA A 284 21.17 1.21 15.53
C ALA A 284 20.36 0.24 16.42
N ALA A 285 19.18 -0.18 15.95
CA ALA A 285 18.36 -1.16 16.67
C ALA A 285 19.05 -2.54 16.77
N GLU A 286 19.73 -2.98 15.71
CA GLU A 286 20.45 -4.24 15.68
C GLU A 286 21.66 -4.26 16.64
N GLN A 287 22.37 -3.16 16.75
CA GLN A 287 23.49 -3.03 17.69
C GLN A 287 23.05 -3.25 19.14
N LEU A 288 21.84 -2.80 19.51
CA LEU A 288 21.29 -3.02 20.86
C LEU A 288 20.97 -4.49 21.11
N ILE A 289 20.67 -5.28 20.08
CA ILE A 289 20.40 -6.72 20.20
C ILE A 289 21.71 -7.53 20.27
N VAL A 290 22.74 -7.09 19.52
CA VAL A 290 24.01 -7.82 19.41
C VAL A 290 24.95 -7.54 20.59
N GLN A 291 24.88 -6.37 21.21
CA GLN A 291 25.65 -6.05 22.40
C GLN A 291 25.01 -6.76 23.60
N PRO A 292 25.70 -7.70 24.27
CA PRO A 292 25.21 -8.24 25.55
C PRO A 292 25.09 -7.05 26.53
N ALA A 293 24.02 -7.04 27.32
CA ALA A 293 23.93 -6.13 28.45
C ALA A 293 25.25 -6.25 29.23
N VAL A 294 25.98 -5.14 29.34
CA VAL A 294 27.15 -5.07 30.22
C VAL A 294 26.61 -5.37 31.60
N GLU A 295 26.93 -6.54 32.14
CA GLU A 295 26.62 -6.93 33.52
C GLU A 295 27.10 -5.77 34.40
N GLY A 296 26.15 -5.18 35.12
CA GLY A 296 26.45 -4.10 36.04
C GLY A 296 27.54 -4.52 36.99
N GLU A 297 28.57 -3.68 37.10
CA GLU A 297 29.61 -3.76 38.10
C GLU A 297 28.97 -3.92 39.47
N GLU A 298 29.25 -5.06 40.12
CA GLU A 298 29.09 -5.21 41.55
C GLU A 298 29.92 -4.14 42.26
N ALA A 299 29.29 -3.35 43.05
CA ALA A 299 29.91 -2.61 44.14
C ALA A 299 29.07 -2.74 45.41
#